data_74d4f6f25582a85a64ec331d555cbb4f
#
_entry.id   74d4f6f25582a85a64ec331d555cbb4f
#
_cell.length_a   1.000
_cell.length_b   1.000
_cell.length_c   1.000
_cell.angle_alpha   90.00
_cell.angle_beta   90.00
_cell.angle_gamma   90.00
#
_symmetry.space_group_name_H-M   'P 1'
#
loop_
_entity.id
_entity.type
_entity.pdbx_description
1 polymer ?
#
loop_
_entity_poly.entity_id
_entity_poly.type
_entity_poly.pdbx_seq_one_letter_code
_entity_poly.pdbx_strand_id
1 'polypeptide(L)'
;MLFRSIGEGDIGQFFPNTDPRWKGAPSRIFLEEAARQVALRKGRIVNVDASLIAQAPKLMPHVQGMKANIASALGLDPKKVGIKATTNEKMGFIGREEGIAAMAVASVDLPE
;
A
#
# COMPACT_ATOMS: atom_id res chain seq x y z
N MET A 1 -2.45 6.51 1.95
CA MET A 1 -3.66 5.81 2.44
C MET A 1 -3.68 5.75 3.96
N LEU A 2 -2.85 4.96 4.63
CA LEU A 2 -2.90 4.82 6.09
C LEU A 2 -2.62 6.11 6.86
N PHE A 3 -1.63 6.90 6.44
CA PHE A 3 -1.37 8.19 7.08
C PHE A 3 -2.58 9.12 6.99
N ARG A 4 -3.25 9.11 5.85
CA ARG A 4 -4.42 9.96 5.63
C ARG A 4 -5.63 9.49 6.44
N SER A 5 -5.75 8.18 6.68
CA SER A 5 -6.86 7.62 7.45
C SER A 5 -6.85 8.05 8.92
N ILE A 6 -5.70 8.46 9.44
CA ILE A 6 -5.58 8.98 10.81
C ILE A 6 -5.44 10.51 10.84
N GLY A 7 -5.73 11.17 9.73
CA GLY A 7 -5.69 12.63 9.66
C GLY A 7 -4.30 13.23 9.49
N GLU A 8 -3.28 12.40 9.29
CA GLU A 8 -1.94 12.89 8.99
C GLU A 8 -1.81 13.25 7.51
N GLY A 9 -0.70 13.88 7.15
CA GLY A 9 -0.39 14.17 5.78
C GLY A 9 -0.08 12.94 4.95
N ASP A 10 0.45 13.12 3.78
CA ASP A 10 0.83 12.02 2.92
C ASP A 10 2.24 11.49 3.25
N ILE A 11 2.65 10.46 2.53
CA ILE A 11 3.93 9.81 2.73
C ILE A 11 5.12 10.77 2.57
N GLY A 12 5.00 11.77 1.71
CA GLY A 12 6.07 12.74 1.49
C GLY A 12 6.40 13.60 2.70
N GLN A 13 5.47 13.75 3.63
CA GLN A 13 5.71 14.50 4.87
C GLN A 13 6.55 13.70 5.86
N PHE A 14 6.40 12.39 5.88
CA PHE A 14 7.19 11.50 6.75
C PHE A 14 8.51 11.10 6.12
N PHE A 15 8.54 10.99 4.79
CA PHE A 15 9.69 10.53 4.02
C PHE A 15 9.94 11.48 2.85
N PRO A 16 10.49 12.68 3.11
CA PRO A 16 10.73 13.64 2.03
C PRO A 16 11.70 13.08 0.99
N ASN A 17 11.38 13.29 -0.29
CA ASN A 17 12.24 12.82 -1.38
C ASN A 17 13.59 13.55 -1.44
N THR A 18 13.73 14.62 -0.70
CA THR A 18 15.00 15.36 -0.54
C THR A 18 15.95 14.69 0.46
N ASP A 19 15.46 13.75 1.27
CA ASP A 19 16.28 13.04 2.26
C ASP A 19 16.93 11.82 1.60
N PRO A 20 18.27 11.79 1.47
CA PRO A 20 18.94 10.68 0.80
C PRO A 20 18.81 9.34 1.51
N ARG A 21 18.40 9.30 2.77
CA ARG A 21 18.18 8.05 3.51
C ARG A 21 17.11 7.17 2.86
N TRP A 22 16.14 7.78 2.18
CA TRP A 22 15.00 7.07 1.62
C TRP A 22 15.19 6.65 0.16
N LYS A 23 16.26 7.11 -0.47
CA LYS A 23 16.55 6.75 -1.85
C LYS A 23 16.82 5.26 -1.94
N GLY A 24 16.04 4.57 -2.76
CA GLY A 24 16.16 3.11 -2.92
C GLY A 24 15.69 2.30 -1.72
N ALA A 25 15.04 2.92 -0.74
CA ALA A 25 14.52 2.21 0.42
C ALA A 25 13.39 1.24 0.01
N PRO A 26 13.32 0.03 0.62
CA PRO A 26 12.22 -0.89 0.33
C PRO A 26 10.88 -0.29 0.78
N SER A 27 9.82 -0.53 0.01
CA SER A 27 8.47 -0.02 0.32
C SER A 27 7.96 -0.48 1.67
N ARG A 28 8.44 -1.61 2.17
CA ARG A 28 8.09 -2.15 3.48
C ARG A 28 8.34 -1.15 4.60
N ILE A 29 9.43 -0.37 4.53
CA ILE A 29 9.76 0.65 5.53
C ILE A 29 8.64 1.66 5.68
N PHE A 30 8.04 2.07 4.57
CA PHE A 30 6.95 3.05 4.60
C PHE A 30 5.67 2.48 5.21
N LEU A 31 5.37 1.22 4.94
CA LEU A 31 4.22 0.53 5.56
C LEU A 31 4.43 0.34 7.06
N GLU A 32 5.63 -0.04 7.48
CA GLU A 32 5.94 -0.21 8.89
C GLU A 32 5.79 1.10 9.66
N GLU A 33 6.25 2.22 9.08
CA GLU A 33 6.08 3.53 9.70
C GLU A 33 4.61 3.94 9.78
N ALA A 34 3.82 3.63 8.74
CA ALA A 34 2.39 3.90 8.78
C ALA A 34 1.70 3.13 9.90
N ALA A 35 2.05 1.86 10.09
CA ALA A 35 1.52 1.04 11.17
C ALA A 35 1.92 1.60 12.53
N ARG A 36 3.16 2.09 12.66
CA ARG A 36 3.65 2.70 13.88
C ARG A 36 2.86 3.97 14.24
N GLN A 37 2.56 4.81 13.25
CA GLN A 37 1.78 6.03 13.46
C GLN A 37 0.36 5.71 13.92
N VAL A 38 -0.27 4.69 13.33
CA VAL A 38 -1.59 4.24 13.77
C VAL A 38 -1.54 3.77 15.23
N ALA A 39 -0.52 2.98 15.59
CA ALA A 39 -0.34 2.47 16.95
C ALA A 39 -0.08 3.60 17.96
N LEU A 40 0.66 4.64 17.58
CA LEU A 40 0.91 5.80 18.45
C LEU A 40 -0.39 6.52 18.81
N ARG A 41 -1.39 6.46 17.95
CA ARG A 41 -2.72 7.01 18.21
C ARG A 41 -3.64 6.01 18.90
N LYS A 42 -3.10 4.89 19.38
CA LYS A 42 -3.86 3.80 20.00
C LYS A 42 -4.92 3.25 19.05
N GLY A 43 -4.65 3.36 17.76
CA GLY A 43 -5.53 2.88 16.71
C GLY A 43 -5.22 1.45 16.30
N ARG A 44 -6.09 0.93 15.46
CA ARG A 44 -5.99 -0.42 14.94
C ARG A 44 -6.33 -0.40 13.46
N ILE A 45 -5.48 -1.03 12.63
CA ILE A 45 -5.80 -1.21 11.22
C ILE A 45 -6.80 -2.37 11.11
N VAL A 46 -7.93 -2.11 10.49
CA VAL A 46 -9.00 -3.11 10.34
C VAL A 46 -8.75 -3.97 9.10
N ASN A 47 -8.56 -3.32 7.97
CA ASN A 47 -8.26 -4.01 6.71
C ASN A 47 -7.63 -3.05 5.72
N VAL A 48 -7.02 -3.63 4.70
CA VAL A 48 -6.46 -2.90 3.54
C VAL A 48 -6.92 -3.61 2.28
N ASP A 49 -7.33 -2.83 1.29
CA ASP A 49 -7.70 -3.36 -0.02
C ASP A 49 -7.00 -2.56 -1.11
N ALA A 50 -6.44 -3.26 -2.09
CA ALA A 50 -5.70 -2.64 -3.18
C ALA A 50 -6.14 -3.23 -4.52
N SER A 51 -6.27 -2.36 -5.51
CA SER A 51 -6.52 -2.73 -6.89
C SER A 51 -5.33 -2.31 -7.75
N LEU A 52 -4.77 -3.24 -8.49
CA LEU A 52 -3.62 -3.02 -9.35
C LEU A 52 -4.06 -3.17 -10.79
N ILE A 53 -3.69 -2.22 -11.64
CA ILE A 53 -3.99 -2.26 -13.06
C ILE A 53 -2.67 -2.24 -13.81
N ALA A 54 -2.36 -3.34 -14.48
CA ALA A 54 -1.12 -3.49 -15.22
C ALA A 54 -1.33 -4.43 -16.41
N GLN A 55 -0.86 -4.03 -17.58
CA GLN A 55 -0.85 -4.91 -18.74
C GLN A 55 0.27 -5.95 -18.60
N ALA A 56 1.40 -5.52 -18.09
CA ALA A 56 2.56 -6.36 -17.81
C ALA A 56 3.34 -5.74 -16.62
N PRO A 57 4.04 -6.53 -15.82
CA PRO A 57 4.08 -8.00 -15.81
C PRO A 57 2.76 -8.61 -15.32
N LYS A 58 2.64 -9.93 -15.44
CA LYS A 58 1.50 -10.65 -14.84
C LYS A 58 1.64 -10.63 -13.32
N LEU A 59 0.64 -10.06 -12.64
CA LEU A 59 0.69 -9.87 -11.19
C LEU A 59 0.03 -11.00 -10.40
N MET A 60 -0.93 -11.72 -11.02
CA MET A 60 -1.67 -12.77 -10.31
C MET A 60 -0.80 -13.82 -9.62
N PRO A 61 0.29 -14.33 -10.23
CA PRO A 61 1.15 -15.30 -9.54
C PRO A 61 1.80 -14.77 -8.28
N HIS A 62 1.87 -13.44 -8.11
CA HIS A 62 2.54 -12.78 -7.00
C HIS A 62 1.59 -12.27 -5.92
N VAL A 63 0.27 -12.34 -6.14
CA VAL A 63 -0.72 -11.74 -5.25
C VAL A 63 -0.63 -12.32 -3.83
N GLN A 64 -0.48 -13.62 -3.68
CA GLN A 64 -0.40 -14.22 -2.35
C GLN A 64 0.85 -13.77 -1.59
N GLY A 65 1.99 -13.66 -2.28
CA GLY A 65 3.21 -13.12 -1.69
C GLY A 65 3.08 -11.66 -1.30
N MET A 66 2.43 -10.86 -2.14
CA MET A 66 2.16 -9.45 -1.84
C MET A 66 1.29 -9.30 -0.59
N LYS A 67 0.22 -10.09 -0.49
CA LYS A 67 -0.66 -10.08 0.68
C LYS A 67 0.11 -10.43 1.95
N ALA A 68 0.94 -11.46 1.89
CA ALA A 68 1.75 -11.89 3.03
C ALA A 68 2.72 -10.79 3.47
N ASN A 69 3.37 -10.14 2.53
CA ASN A 69 4.33 -9.07 2.82
C ASN A 69 3.65 -7.85 3.42
N ILE A 70 2.50 -7.43 2.88
CA ILE A 70 1.74 -6.30 3.41
C ILE A 70 1.23 -6.61 4.80
N ALA A 71 0.65 -7.79 4.99
CA ALA A 71 0.13 -8.22 6.29
C ALA A 71 1.24 -8.26 7.35
N SER A 72 2.41 -8.79 6.99
CA SER A 72 3.57 -8.84 7.89
C SER A 72 4.03 -7.43 8.26
N ALA A 73 4.12 -6.52 7.28
CA ALA A 73 4.56 -5.15 7.54
C ALA A 73 3.60 -4.38 8.44
N LEU A 74 2.30 -4.64 8.33
CA LEU A 74 1.26 -3.94 9.07
C LEU A 74 0.82 -4.67 10.34
N GLY A 75 1.31 -5.87 10.59
CA GLY A 75 0.87 -6.67 11.75
C GLY A 75 -0.56 -7.17 11.62
N LEU A 76 -1.00 -7.47 10.40
CA LEU A 76 -2.36 -7.95 10.13
C LEU A 76 -2.36 -9.42 9.78
N ASP A 77 -3.52 -10.06 9.99
CA ASP A 77 -3.82 -11.35 9.37
C ASP A 77 -3.90 -11.15 7.85
N PRO A 78 -3.27 -12.00 7.03
CA PRO A 78 -3.37 -11.88 5.57
C PRO A 78 -4.80 -11.86 5.03
N LYS A 79 -5.76 -12.43 5.77
CA LYS A 79 -7.19 -12.36 5.40
C LYS A 79 -7.76 -10.95 5.45
N LYS A 80 -7.06 -10.02 6.10
CA LYS A 80 -7.46 -8.61 6.18
C LYS A 80 -6.84 -7.76 5.08
N VAL A 81 -6.08 -8.38 4.18
CA VAL A 81 -5.46 -7.70 3.03
C VAL A 81 -6.07 -8.26 1.76
N GLY A 82 -6.76 -7.41 1.01
CA GLY A 82 -7.31 -7.75 -0.29
C GLY A 82 -6.44 -7.17 -1.38
N ILE A 83 -6.16 -7.94 -2.42
CA ILE A 83 -5.45 -7.47 -3.62
C ILE A 83 -6.15 -8.03 -4.84
N LYS A 84 -6.53 -7.12 -5.73
CA LYS A 84 -7.06 -7.45 -7.05
C LYS A 84 -6.09 -6.95 -8.10
N ALA A 85 -5.77 -7.78 -9.08
CA ALA A 85 -4.95 -7.39 -10.21
C ALA A 85 -5.73 -7.60 -11.50
N THR A 86 -5.69 -6.61 -12.39
CA THR A 86 -6.38 -6.66 -13.68
C THR A 86 -5.54 -6.01 -14.77
N THR A 87 -5.85 -6.29 -16.02
CA THR A 87 -5.26 -5.57 -17.15
C THR A 87 -6.12 -4.37 -17.52
N ASN A 88 -5.65 -3.54 -18.44
CA ASN A 88 -6.41 -2.44 -19.02
C ASN A 88 -6.88 -2.74 -20.44
N GLU A 89 -7.00 -4.03 -20.80
CA GLU A 89 -7.49 -4.48 -22.10
C GLU A 89 -6.70 -3.84 -23.26
N LYS A 90 -5.40 -3.68 -23.08
CA LYS A 90 -4.46 -3.09 -24.06
C LYS A 90 -4.79 -1.64 -24.42
N MET A 91 -5.57 -0.94 -23.59
CA MET A 91 -5.95 0.45 -23.85
C MET A 91 -5.10 1.42 -23.03
N GLY A 92 -4.84 2.61 -23.61
CA GLY A 92 -4.13 3.68 -22.94
C GLY A 92 -2.66 3.39 -22.64
N PHE A 93 -2.06 4.22 -21.79
CA PHE A 93 -0.65 4.06 -21.43
C PHE A 93 -0.39 2.77 -20.62
N ILE A 94 -1.35 2.35 -19.82
CA ILE A 94 -1.26 1.09 -19.07
C ILE A 94 -1.31 -0.08 -20.05
N GLY A 95 -2.25 -0.05 -20.99
CA GLY A 95 -2.38 -1.10 -21.99
C GLY A 95 -1.20 -1.21 -22.94
N ARG A 96 -0.43 -0.12 -23.13
CA ARG A 96 0.81 -0.09 -23.89
C ARG A 96 2.04 -0.46 -23.06
N GLU A 97 1.83 -0.91 -21.84
CA GLU A 97 2.92 -1.30 -20.92
C GLU A 97 3.84 -0.15 -20.52
N GLU A 98 3.35 1.10 -20.59
CA GLU A 98 4.10 2.29 -20.23
C GLU A 98 4.00 2.63 -18.75
N GLY A 99 3.09 2.02 -18.03
CA GLY A 99 2.90 2.27 -16.61
C GLY A 99 1.94 1.30 -15.95
N ILE A 100 1.85 1.43 -14.64
CA ILE A 100 0.99 0.64 -13.76
C ILE A 100 0.20 1.61 -12.89
N ALA A 101 -1.07 1.35 -12.68
CA ALA A 101 -1.89 2.12 -11.74
C ALA A 101 -2.24 1.27 -10.53
N ALA A 102 -2.32 1.91 -9.38
CA ALA A 102 -2.72 1.26 -8.14
C ALA A 102 -3.64 2.19 -7.36
N MET A 103 -4.69 1.63 -6.77
CA MET A 103 -5.56 2.32 -5.83
C MET A 103 -5.69 1.48 -4.59
N ALA A 104 -5.67 2.10 -3.42
CA ALA A 104 -5.77 1.37 -2.17
C ALA A 104 -6.65 2.13 -1.18
N VAL A 105 -7.37 1.36 -0.36
CA VAL A 105 -8.22 1.87 0.72
C VAL A 105 -7.87 1.12 1.99
N ALA A 106 -7.79 1.83 3.09
CA ALA A 106 -7.57 1.23 4.40
C ALA A 106 -8.63 1.72 5.38
N SER A 107 -9.09 0.82 6.25
CA SER A 107 -9.97 1.16 7.35
C SER A 107 -9.21 1.03 8.65
N VAL A 108 -9.37 2.03 9.51
CA VAL A 108 -8.67 2.14 10.78
C VAL A 108 -9.68 2.49 11.87
N ASP A 109 -9.59 1.82 13.01
CA ASP A 109 -10.32 2.22 14.22
C ASP A 109 -9.41 3.07 15.09
N LEU A 110 -9.89 4.24 15.47
CA LEU A 110 -9.20 5.12 16.42
C LEU A 110 -10.08 5.31 17.66
N PRO A 111 -9.49 5.44 18.85
CA PRO A 111 -10.27 5.80 20.05
C PRO A 111 -10.79 7.23 19.92
N GLU A 112 -11.94 7.48 20.49
CA GLU A 112 -12.55 8.81 20.55
C GLU A 112 -11.80 9.75 21.49
#